data_5ee48c7f060159577f73e00ccc8e39a0
#
_entry.id   5ee48c7f060159577f73e00ccc8e39a0
#
_cell.length_a   1.000
_cell.length_b   1.000
_cell.length_c   1.000
_cell.angle_alpha   90.00
_cell.angle_beta   90.00
_cell.angle_gamma   90.00
#
_symmetry.space_group_name_H-M   'P 1'
#
loop_
_entity.id
_entity.type
_entity.pdbx_description
1 polymer ?
#
loop_
_entity_poly.entity_id
_entity_poly.type
_entity_poly.pdbx_seq_one_letter_code
_entity_poly.pdbx_strand_id
1 'polypeptide(L)'
;VGTYTVTYNVSDAAGNAATQVTRTVNITPDVTIPVITLLGESEVSLELGSIYTDAGATAVDNIDGDITSNIAVVSTVDVNTVGTYTVTYNVSDAAGNAASQVSRTVNITPDATIPVITLLGESEVSLELGSTYTDAGATAVDNTDGDITASIAVINSVDVNTVGTYTVTYNVSDAAGNAASQVSRTVNITPDV
;
A
#
# COMPACT_ATOMS: atom_id res chain seq x y z
N VAL A 1 -8.95 -39.41 20.73
CA VAL A 1 -8.60 -40.42 19.74
C VAL A 1 -8.68 -41.80 20.37
N GLY A 2 -9.35 -42.76 19.74
CA GLY A 2 -9.50 -44.14 20.27
C GLY A 2 -10.74 -44.82 19.75
N THR A 3 -10.92 -46.06 20.19
CA THR A 3 -12.10 -46.88 19.90
C THR A 3 -12.97 -46.98 21.16
N TYR A 4 -14.21 -46.61 21.01
CA TYR A 4 -15.18 -46.58 22.10
C TYR A 4 -16.36 -47.50 21.77
N THR A 5 -16.99 -48.06 22.81
CA THR A 5 -18.16 -48.92 22.66
C THR A 5 -19.35 -48.26 23.35
N VAL A 6 -20.42 -48.05 22.61
CA VAL A 6 -21.74 -47.70 23.17
C VAL A 6 -22.57 -48.97 23.29
N THR A 7 -23.08 -49.23 24.50
CA THR A 7 -23.84 -50.41 24.81
C THR A 7 -25.29 -50.04 25.11
N TYR A 8 -26.23 -50.77 24.51
CA TYR A 8 -27.66 -50.57 24.70
C TYR A 8 -28.24 -51.78 25.40
N ASN A 9 -28.89 -51.51 26.51
CA ASN A 9 -29.57 -52.50 27.32
C ASN A 9 -31.01 -52.05 27.60
N VAL A 10 -31.96 -52.97 27.62
CA VAL A 10 -33.34 -52.75 28.02
C VAL A 10 -33.89 -53.98 28.67
N SER A 11 -34.77 -53.82 29.65
CA SER A 11 -35.55 -54.89 30.24
C SER A 11 -37.05 -54.58 30.12
N ASP A 12 -37.87 -55.62 30.05
CA ASP A 12 -39.34 -55.43 30.09
C ASP A 12 -39.80 -55.11 31.54
N ALA A 13 -41.09 -54.88 31.74
CA ALA A 13 -41.70 -54.58 33.05
C ALA A 13 -41.58 -55.73 34.07
N ALA A 14 -41.37 -56.97 33.62
CA ALA A 14 -41.15 -58.12 34.44
C ALA A 14 -39.69 -58.38 34.82
N GLY A 15 -38.76 -57.55 34.34
CA GLY A 15 -37.33 -57.63 34.59
C GLY A 15 -36.55 -58.52 33.62
N ASN A 16 -37.16 -59.03 32.53
CA ASN A 16 -36.46 -59.85 31.57
C ASN A 16 -35.59 -58.93 30.66
N ALA A 17 -34.26 -59.14 30.66
CA ALA A 17 -33.32 -58.35 29.89
C ALA A 17 -33.31 -58.79 28.44
N ALA A 18 -33.32 -57.81 27.52
CA ALA A 18 -33.06 -58.05 26.12
C ALA A 18 -31.58 -58.41 25.87
N THR A 19 -31.29 -59.04 24.74
CA THR A 19 -29.91 -59.25 24.31
C THR A 19 -29.25 -57.89 24.10
N GLN A 20 -28.10 -57.68 24.72
CA GLN A 20 -27.30 -56.46 24.60
C GLN A 20 -26.89 -56.21 23.17
N VAL A 21 -27.03 -54.97 22.71
CA VAL A 21 -26.54 -54.48 21.42
C VAL A 21 -25.44 -53.47 21.63
N THR A 22 -24.39 -53.55 20.84
CA THR A 22 -23.23 -52.66 20.93
C THR A 22 -22.98 -51.93 19.60
N ARG A 23 -22.48 -50.69 19.69
CA ARG A 23 -21.98 -49.90 18.58
C ARG A 23 -20.55 -49.50 18.87
N THR A 24 -19.64 -49.74 17.93
CA THR A 24 -18.26 -49.26 17.99
C THR A 24 -18.19 -47.87 17.36
N VAL A 25 -17.54 -46.92 18.03
CA VAL A 25 -17.24 -45.55 17.56
C VAL A 25 -15.74 -45.38 17.55
N ASN A 26 -15.17 -45.13 16.39
CA ASN A 26 -13.76 -44.85 16.23
C ASN A 26 -13.55 -43.34 16.08
N ILE A 27 -12.78 -42.74 16.97
CA ILE A 27 -12.34 -41.34 16.88
C ILE A 27 -10.90 -41.36 16.32
N THR A 28 -10.72 -40.84 15.12
CA THR A 28 -9.42 -40.75 14.43
C THR A 28 -8.75 -39.41 14.74
N PRO A 29 -7.41 -39.34 14.64
CA PRO A 29 -6.71 -38.05 14.69
C PRO A 29 -7.16 -37.13 13.58
N ASP A 30 -7.07 -35.83 13.80
CA ASP A 30 -7.12 -34.86 12.72
C ASP A 30 -5.82 -34.92 11.90
N VAL A 31 -5.96 -34.99 10.58
CA VAL A 31 -4.87 -35.04 9.60
C VAL A 31 -5.10 -34.04 8.46
N THR A 32 -6.16 -33.24 8.57
CA THR A 32 -6.49 -32.22 7.57
C THR A 32 -5.65 -30.98 7.82
N ILE A 33 -5.05 -30.45 6.76
CA ILE A 33 -4.28 -29.22 6.85
C ILE A 33 -5.21 -28.00 6.74
N PRO A 34 -4.95 -26.90 7.46
CA PRO A 34 -5.68 -25.66 7.31
C PRO A 34 -5.53 -25.04 5.91
N VAL A 35 -6.49 -24.22 5.51
CA VAL A 35 -6.48 -23.46 4.26
C VAL A 35 -6.27 -21.99 4.56
N ILE A 36 -5.19 -21.42 4.01
CA ILE A 36 -4.91 -19.97 4.03
C ILE A 36 -5.46 -19.33 2.77
N THR A 37 -6.17 -18.20 2.91
CA THR A 37 -6.70 -17.39 1.81
C THR A 37 -6.21 -15.96 1.96
N LEU A 38 -5.52 -15.41 0.94
CA LEU A 38 -5.09 -14.00 0.91
C LEU A 38 -6.31 -13.06 0.90
N LEU A 39 -6.19 -11.97 1.63
CA LEU A 39 -7.08 -10.81 1.49
C LEU A 39 -6.43 -9.82 0.51
N GLY A 40 -7.21 -9.30 -0.45
CA GLY A 40 -6.71 -8.41 -1.50
C GLY A 40 -5.84 -9.14 -2.55
N GLU A 41 -5.07 -8.35 -3.30
CA GLU A 41 -4.28 -8.85 -4.43
C GLU A 41 -3.07 -9.69 -3.97
N SER A 42 -2.73 -10.71 -4.78
CA SER A 42 -1.53 -11.55 -4.55
C SER A 42 -0.24 -10.89 -5.02
N GLU A 43 -0.33 -9.85 -5.85
CA GLU A 43 0.77 -9.04 -6.33
C GLU A 43 0.41 -7.56 -6.22
N VAL A 44 1.32 -6.76 -5.66
CA VAL A 44 1.16 -5.31 -5.45
C VAL A 44 2.38 -4.62 -6.02
N SER A 45 2.19 -3.53 -6.78
CA SER A 45 3.27 -2.67 -7.28
C SER A 45 3.15 -1.29 -6.66
N LEU A 46 4.26 -0.75 -6.15
CA LEU A 46 4.36 0.54 -5.49
C LEU A 46 5.61 1.26 -5.99
N GLU A 47 5.57 2.58 -6.07
CA GLU A 47 6.78 3.39 -6.30
C GLU A 47 7.63 3.47 -5.04
N LEU A 48 8.93 3.70 -5.24
CA LEU A 48 9.91 3.94 -4.17
C LEU A 48 9.39 4.98 -3.16
N GLY A 49 9.56 4.72 -1.88
CA GLY A 49 9.10 5.62 -0.81
C GLY A 49 7.61 5.56 -0.48
N SER A 50 6.80 4.83 -1.25
CA SER A 50 5.36 4.67 -0.97
C SER A 50 5.10 3.96 0.35
N ILE A 51 3.92 4.16 0.93
CA ILE A 51 3.49 3.42 2.12
C ILE A 51 2.91 2.07 1.71
N TYR A 52 3.47 0.98 2.21
CA TYR A 52 2.90 -0.36 2.07
C TYR A 52 2.10 -0.75 3.31
N THR A 53 0.85 -1.16 3.09
CA THR A 53 0.01 -1.78 4.13
C THR A 53 -0.44 -3.15 3.64
N ASP A 54 -0.05 -4.19 4.40
CA ASP A 54 -0.43 -5.55 4.05
C ASP A 54 -1.93 -5.79 4.33
N ALA A 55 -2.65 -6.33 3.34
CA ALA A 55 -4.07 -6.66 3.48
C ALA A 55 -4.32 -7.91 4.34
N GLY A 56 -3.27 -8.73 4.57
CA GLY A 56 -3.35 -9.94 5.39
C GLY A 56 -3.92 -11.16 4.67
N ALA A 57 -4.27 -12.15 5.47
CA ALA A 57 -4.89 -13.39 5.03
C ALA A 57 -5.83 -13.93 6.10
N THR A 58 -6.70 -14.86 5.75
CA THR A 58 -7.53 -15.66 6.68
C THR A 58 -7.09 -17.13 6.65
N ALA A 59 -7.39 -17.86 7.71
CA ALA A 59 -7.12 -19.30 7.78
C ALA A 59 -8.28 -20.04 8.43
N VAL A 60 -8.68 -21.14 7.82
CA VAL A 60 -9.78 -21.99 8.30
C VAL A 60 -9.35 -23.45 8.27
N ASP A 61 -9.69 -24.16 9.33
CA ASP A 61 -9.55 -25.61 9.47
C ASP A 61 -10.91 -26.27 9.67
N ASN A 62 -11.02 -27.57 9.31
CA ASN A 62 -12.28 -28.31 9.39
C ASN A 62 -12.70 -28.67 10.84
N ILE A 63 -11.76 -28.81 11.77
CA ILE A 63 -11.98 -29.15 13.18
C ILE A 63 -11.86 -27.91 14.08
N ASP A 64 -10.80 -27.10 13.87
CA ASP A 64 -10.50 -25.93 14.70
C ASP A 64 -11.28 -24.68 14.29
N GLY A 65 -11.91 -24.70 13.09
CA GLY A 65 -12.67 -23.56 12.55
C GLY A 65 -11.76 -22.41 12.09
N ASP A 66 -12.12 -21.18 12.47
CA ASP A 66 -11.34 -19.98 12.13
C ASP A 66 -10.11 -19.86 13.04
N ILE A 67 -8.94 -20.04 12.44
CA ILE A 67 -7.63 -19.92 13.10
C ILE A 67 -6.80 -18.75 12.53
N THR A 68 -7.45 -17.75 11.92
CA THR A 68 -6.83 -16.57 11.32
C THR A 68 -5.86 -15.87 12.27
N SER A 69 -6.21 -15.79 13.56
CA SER A 69 -5.34 -15.15 14.57
C SER A 69 -4.02 -15.87 14.83
N ASN A 70 -3.89 -17.12 14.38
CA ASN A 70 -2.68 -17.94 14.55
C ASN A 70 -1.73 -17.83 13.35
N ILE A 71 -2.09 -17.09 12.31
CA ILE A 71 -1.23 -16.89 11.12
C ILE A 71 0.06 -16.19 11.53
N ALA A 72 1.19 -16.85 11.26
CA ALA A 72 2.51 -16.25 11.35
C ALA A 72 2.83 -15.56 10.02
N VAL A 73 3.08 -14.24 10.09
CA VAL A 73 3.42 -13.41 8.93
C VAL A 73 4.90 -13.04 8.98
N VAL A 74 5.60 -13.25 7.86
CA VAL A 74 6.97 -12.78 7.67
C VAL A 74 7.00 -11.88 6.45
N SER A 75 7.44 -10.63 6.63
CA SER A 75 7.58 -9.64 5.55
C SER A 75 9.04 -9.29 5.35
N THR A 76 9.48 -9.24 4.09
CA THR A 76 10.80 -8.73 3.68
C THR A 76 10.70 -7.36 3.01
N VAL A 77 9.51 -6.74 2.94
CA VAL A 77 9.24 -5.50 2.19
C VAL A 77 10.08 -4.36 2.73
N ASP A 78 10.89 -3.77 1.84
CA ASP A 78 11.60 -2.50 2.03
C ASP A 78 11.13 -1.54 0.94
N VAL A 79 10.34 -0.54 1.32
CA VAL A 79 9.76 0.46 0.42
C VAL A 79 10.78 1.50 -0.06
N ASN A 80 11.97 1.53 0.54
CA ASN A 80 13.04 2.48 0.22
C ASN A 80 14.09 1.89 -0.74
N THR A 81 13.90 0.66 -1.19
CA THR A 81 14.81 0.00 -2.14
C THR A 81 14.01 -0.65 -3.26
N VAL A 82 14.33 -0.29 -4.51
CA VAL A 82 13.73 -0.89 -5.71
C VAL A 82 14.02 -2.39 -5.74
N GLY A 83 12.97 -3.20 -5.91
CA GLY A 83 13.12 -4.65 -5.92
C GLY A 83 11.80 -5.39 -5.80
N THR A 84 11.88 -6.73 -5.78
CA THR A 84 10.74 -7.61 -5.55
C THR A 84 10.86 -8.24 -4.17
N TYR A 85 9.83 -8.09 -3.36
CA TYR A 85 9.74 -8.53 -1.99
C TYR A 85 8.60 -9.52 -1.80
N THR A 86 8.61 -10.24 -0.69
CA THR A 86 7.54 -11.20 -0.37
C THR A 86 7.04 -11.00 1.05
N VAL A 87 5.72 -11.18 1.20
CA VAL A 87 5.08 -11.41 2.50
C VAL A 87 4.58 -12.84 2.51
N THR A 88 4.99 -13.65 3.49
CA THR A 88 4.62 -15.05 3.61
C THR A 88 3.73 -15.29 4.81
N TYR A 89 2.77 -16.21 4.65
CA TYR A 89 1.78 -16.59 5.65
C TYR A 89 1.85 -18.07 5.92
N ASN A 90 1.97 -18.45 7.19
CA ASN A 90 2.02 -19.82 7.65
C ASN A 90 1.11 -20.00 8.85
N VAL A 91 0.49 -21.15 8.97
CA VAL A 91 -0.32 -21.54 10.14
C VAL A 91 -0.31 -23.04 10.29
N SER A 92 -0.48 -23.53 11.51
CA SER A 92 -0.79 -24.93 11.80
C SER A 92 -2.03 -24.98 12.69
N ASP A 93 -2.80 -26.07 12.57
CA ASP A 93 -3.92 -26.37 13.44
C ASP A 93 -3.46 -26.83 14.83
N ALA A 94 -4.40 -27.14 15.74
CA ALA A 94 -4.12 -27.63 17.08
C ALA A 94 -3.56 -29.07 17.08
N ALA A 95 -3.79 -29.85 16.02
CA ALA A 95 -3.24 -31.19 15.85
C ALA A 95 -1.78 -31.17 15.33
N GLY A 96 -1.30 -30.00 14.86
CA GLY A 96 0.04 -29.79 14.34
C GLY A 96 0.14 -29.97 12.82
N ASN A 97 -0.98 -30.06 12.08
CA ASN A 97 -0.95 -30.10 10.62
C ASN A 97 -0.69 -28.69 10.07
N ALA A 98 0.41 -28.54 9.32
CA ALA A 98 0.79 -27.25 8.74
C ALA A 98 0.05 -26.99 7.43
N ALA A 99 -0.50 -25.78 7.27
CA ALA A 99 -1.05 -25.33 6.00
C ALA A 99 0.04 -25.25 4.92
N SER A 100 -0.38 -25.34 3.64
CA SER A 100 0.49 -24.91 2.55
C SER A 100 0.78 -23.42 2.68
N GLN A 101 2.06 -23.02 2.65
CA GLN A 101 2.47 -21.63 2.71
C GLN A 101 1.86 -20.83 1.56
N VAL A 102 1.35 -19.65 1.88
CA VAL A 102 0.87 -18.67 0.89
C VAL A 102 1.75 -17.43 0.96
N SER A 103 1.95 -16.76 -0.18
CA SER A 103 2.76 -15.54 -0.26
C SER A 103 2.10 -14.47 -1.11
N ARG A 104 2.39 -13.20 -0.77
CA ARG A 104 2.12 -12.02 -1.59
C ARG A 104 3.43 -11.47 -2.10
N THR A 105 3.46 -11.13 -3.38
CA THR A 105 4.58 -10.42 -4.01
C THR A 105 4.36 -8.92 -3.92
N VAL A 106 5.40 -8.17 -3.55
CA VAL A 106 5.40 -6.69 -3.52
C VAL A 106 6.56 -6.21 -4.36
N ASN A 107 6.25 -5.50 -5.44
CA ASN A 107 7.22 -4.92 -6.36
C ASN A 107 7.38 -3.44 -6.05
N ILE A 108 8.58 -3.02 -5.64
CA ILE A 108 8.95 -1.61 -5.49
C ILE A 108 9.62 -1.17 -6.79
N THR A 109 8.97 -0.26 -7.50
CA THR A 109 9.44 0.30 -8.78
C THR A 109 10.17 1.62 -8.54
N PRO A 110 11.06 2.04 -9.48
CA PRO A 110 11.60 3.40 -9.43
C PRO A 110 10.48 4.44 -9.39
N ASP A 111 10.77 5.59 -8.79
CA ASP A 111 9.90 6.74 -8.86
C ASP A 111 9.77 7.23 -10.32
N ALA A 112 8.55 7.42 -10.78
CA ALA A 112 8.21 7.91 -12.12
C ALA A 112 7.20 9.08 -12.07
N THR A 113 6.81 9.49 -10.87
CA THR A 113 5.89 10.60 -10.65
C THR A 113 6.63 11.93 -10.83
N ILE A 114 6.08 12.84 -11.63
CA ILE A 114 6.67 14.16 -11.84
C ILE A 114 6.29 15.12 -10.70
N PRO A 115 7.20 16.01 -10.28
CA PRO A 115 6.89 17.04 -9.31
C PRO A 115 5.81 18.02 -9.77
N VAL A 116 5.12 18.61 -8.80
CA VAL A 116 4.10 19.65 -9.05
C VAL A 116 4.62 21.01 -8.61
N ILE A 117 4.71 21.96 -9.58
CA ILE A 117 5.04 23.36 -9.30
C ILE A 117 3.75 24.16 -9.10
N THR A 118 3.68 24.97 -8.05
CA THR A 118 2.57 25.89 -7.74
C THR A 118 3.09 27.30 -7.61
N LEU A 119 2.55 28.25 -8.42
CA LEU A 119 2.90 29.68 -8.31
C LEU A 119 2.44 30.26 -6.97
N LEU A 120 3.26 31.11 -6.38
CA LEU A 120 2.87 31.97 -5.29
C LEU A 120 2.42 33.33 -5.88
N GLY A 121 1.24 33.82 -5.46
CA GLY A 121 0.63 35.05 -5.99
C GLY A 121 0.06 34.88 -7.40
N GLU A 122 -0.16 36.00 -8.09
CA GLU A 122 -0.86 36.03 -9.37
C GLU A 122 -0.01 35.46 -10.52
N SER A 123 -0.66 34.79 -11.46
CA SER A 123 -0.03 34.25 -12.68
C SER A 123 0.24 35.35 -13.76
N GLU A 124 -0.45 36.49 -13.63
CA GLU A 124 -0.27 37.66 -14.48
C GLU A 124 -0.16 38.91 -13.62
N VAL A 125 0.86 39.73 -13.88
CA VAL A 125 1.15 40.99 -13.17
C VAL A 125 1.28 42.11 -14.18
N SER A 126 0.65 43.26 -13.92
CA SER A 126 0.82 44.48 -14.73
C SER A 126 1.48 45.58 -13.90
N LEU A 127 2.50 46.22 -14.47
CA LEU A 127 3.29 47.28 -13.83
C LEU A 127 3.50 48.44 -14.80
N GLU A 128 3.58 49.66 -14.28
CA GLU A 128 3.99 50.80 -15.08
C GLU A 128 5.49 50.81 -15.32
N LEU A 129 5.90 51.41 -16.44
CA LEU A 129 7.29 51.57 -16.84
C LEU A 129 8.13 52.20 -15.71
N GLY A 130 9.26 51.60 -15.40
CA GLY A 130 10.16 52.02 -14.33
C GLY A 130 9.75 51.59 -12.90
N SER A 131 8.64 50.85 -12.75
CA SER A 131 8.23 50.29 -11.46
C SER A 131 9.21 49.22 -11.00
N THR A 132 9.18 48.88 -9.72
CA THR A 132 9.96 47.76 -9.16
C THR A 132 9.16 46.46 -9.34
N TYR A 133 9.76 45.44 -9.95
CA TYR A 133 9.21 44.08 -9.94
C TYR A 133 9.89 43.22 -8.91
N THR A 134 9.09 42.60 -8.08
CA THR A 134 9.54 41.53 -7.15
C THR A 134 8.75 40.25 -7.44
N ASP A 135 9.46 39.21 -7.84
CA ASP A 135 8.81 37.94 -8.12
C ASP A 135 8.34 37.25 -6.82
N ALA A 136 7.06 36.81 -6.79
CA ALA A 136 6.51 36.11 -5.65
C ALA A 136 7.01 34.67 -5.51
N GLY A 137 7.60 34.11 -6.60
CA GLY A 137 8.14 32.76 -6.59
C GLY A 137 7.10 31.67 -6.84
N ALA A 138 7.52 30.46 -6.58
CA ALA A 138 6.71 29.24 -6.65
C ALA A 138 7.16 28.24 -5.59
N THR A 139 6.34 27.24 -5.30
CA THR A 139 6.67 26.03 -4.51
C THR A 139 6.69 24.81 -5.42
N ALA A 140 7.40 23.76 -5.00
CA ALA A 140 7.39 22.48 -5.70
C ALA A 140 7.35 21.33 -4.69
N VAL A 141 6.47 20.35 -4.96
CA VAL A 141 6.30 19.16 -4.12
C VAL A 141 6.29 17.93 -5.01
N ASP A 142 6.95 16.90 -4.53
CA ASP A 142 6.96 15.56 -5.13
C ASP A 142 6.44 14.53 -4.12
N ASN A 143 5.93 13.38 -4.61
CA ASN A 143 5.37 12.32 -3.75
C ASN A 143 6.44 11.56 -2.96
N THR A 144 7.64 11.42 -3.53
CA THR A 144 8.77 10.67 -2.95
C THR A 144 9.76 11.60 -2.24
N ASP A 145 10.13 12.71 -2.90
CA ASP A 145 11.13 13.66 -2.40
C ASP A 145 10.55 14.74 -1.47
N GLY A 146 9.20 14.86 -1.40
CA GLY A 146 8.52 15.85 -0.58
C GLY A 146 8.68 17.27 -1.10
N ASP A 147 9.02 18.22 -0.23
CA ASP A 147 9.22 19.63 -0.60
C ASP A 147 10.60 19.84 -1.26
N ILE A 148 10.58 20.09 -2.57
CA ILE A 148 11.76 20.39 -3.40
C ILE A 148 11.79 21.83 -3.91
N THR A 149 11.08 22.75 -3.25
CA THR A 149 10.98 24.17 -3.59
C THR A 149 12.34 24.82 -3.80
N ALA A 150 13.34 24.45 -2.98
CA ALA A 150 14.69 25.00 -3.05
C ALA A 150 15.43 24.62 -4.35
N SER A 151 14.96 23.58 -5.06
CA SER A 151 15.56 23.09 -6.32
C SER A 151 14.95 23.74 -7.56
N ILE A 152 13.97 24.64 -7.41
CA ILE A 152 13.33 25.32 -8.54
C ILE A 152 14.37 26.21 -9.26
N ALA A 153 14.57 25.95 -10.55
CA ALA A 153 15.31 26.83 -11.45
C ALA A 153 14.38 27.90 -12.00
N VAL A 154 14.70 29.17 -11.74
CA VAL A 154 13.93 30.33 -12.19
C VAL A 154 14.68 31.03 -13.31
N ILE A 155 13.99 31.27 -14.43
CA ILE A 155 14.46 32.15 -15.53
C ILE A 155 13.55 33.37 -15.53
N ASN A 156 14.12 34.52 -15.21
CA ASN A 156 13.42 35.80 -15.16
C ASN A 156 13.97 36.72 -16.28
N SER A 157 13.11 37.08 -17.25
CA SER A 157 13.43 37.93 -18.37
C SER A 157 12.85 39.33 -18.22
N VAL A 158 12.27 39.71 -17.08
CA VAL A 158 11.56 40.98 -16.90
C VAL A 158 12.52 42.16 -16.97
N ASP A 159 12.26 43.11 -17.94
CA ASP A 159 12.87 44.41 -18.02
C ASP A 159 11.83 45.50 -17.76
N VAL A 160 11.89 46.08 -16.57
CA VAL A 160 10.92 47.10 -16.09
C VAL A 160 11.12 48.47 -16.80
N ASN A 161 12.20 48.63 -17.55
CA ASN A 161 12.52 49.88 -18.27
C ASN A 161 12.08 49.85 -19.75
N THR A 162 11.48 48.77 -20.19
CA THR A 162 10.99 48.63 -21.58
C THR A 162 9.55 48.13 -21.56
N VAL A 163 8.65 48.85 -22.24
CA VAL A 163 7.25 48.43 -22.38
C VAL A 163 7.17 47.10 -23.15
N GLY A 164 6.46 46.14 -22.63
CA GLY A 164 6.35 44.84 -23.25
C GLY A 164 5.76 43.77 -22.34
N THR A 165 5.63 42.55 -22.86
CA THR A 165 5.21 41.36 -22.09
C THR A 165 6.41 40.46 -21.85
N TYR A 166 6.68 40.14 -20.63
CA TYR A 166 7.80 39.33 -20.15
C TYR A 166 7.31 38.08 -19.49
N THR A 167 8.18 37.09 -19.33
CA THR A 167 7.84 35.81 -18.69
C THR A 167 8.89 35.45 -17.67
N VAL A 168 8.41 35.02 -16.49
CA VAL A 168 9.23 34.31 -15.51
C VAL A 168 8.84 32.85 -15.57
N THR A 169 9.81 31.96 -15.78
CA THR A 169 9.57 30.51 -15.87
C THR A 169 10.21 29.75 -14.72
N TYR A 170 9.52 28.69 -14.30
CA TYR A 170 9.91 27.84 -13.18
C TYR A 170 10.00 26.40 -13.66
N ASN A 171 11.12 25.75 -13.38
CA ASN A 171 11.39 24.36 -13.72
C ASN A 171 12.02 23.66 -12.53
N VAL A 172 11.72 22.38 -12.35
CA VAL A 172 12.33 21.52 -11.34
C VAL A 172 12.28 20.08 -11.81
N SER A 173 13.25 19.29 -11.38
CA SER A 173 13.20 17.84 -11.46
C SER A 173 13.41 17.27 -10.05
N ASP A 174 12.82 16.10 -9.80
CA ASP A 174 13.05 15.32 -8.58
C ASP A 174 14.44 14.63 -8.58
N ALA A 175 14.72 13.87 -7.55
CA ALA A 175 15.98 13.12 -7.42
C ALA A 175 16.07 11.93 -8.38
N ALA A 176 14.92 11.40 -8.85
CA ALA A 176 14.85 10.32 -9.84
C ALA A 176 15.08 10.86 -11.29
N GLY A 177 15.01 12.18 -11.48
CA GLY A 177 15.19 12.87 -12.78
C GLY A 177 13.89 13.13 -13.52
N ASN A 178 12.70 12.93 -12.88
CA ASN A 178 11.42 13.26 -13.51
C ASN A 178 11.22 14.78 -13.49
N ALA A 179 11.04 15.38 -14.66
CA ALA A 179 10.88 16.83 -14.79
C ALA A 179 9.43 17.24 -14.60
N ALA A 180 9.19 18.25 -13.76
CA ALA A 180 7.89 18.89 -13.63
C ALA A 180 7.43 19.52 -14.95
N SER A 181 6.12 19.64 -15.13
CA SER A 181 5.57 20.53 -16.15
C SER A 181 5.99 21.97 -15.84
N GLN A 182 6.59 22.65 -16.83
CA GLN A 182 7.01 24.05 -16.68
C GLN A 182 5.83 24.94 -16.32
N VAL A 183 6.01 25.81 -15.34
CA VAL A 183 5.05 26.86 -14.98
C VAL A 183 5.64 28.22 -15.27
N SER A 184 4.81 29.20 -15.64
CA SER A 184 5.24 30.55 -15.95
C SER A 184 4.32 31.62 -15.37
N ARG A 185 4.91 32.79 -15.07
CA ARG A 185 4.21 34.04 -14.76
C ARG A 185 4.43 35.02 -15.86
N THR A 186 3.35 35.66 -16.33
CA THR A 186 3.38 36.76 -17.27
C THR A 186 3.51 38.10 -16.55
N VAL A 187 4.43 38.96 -17.01
CA VAL A 187 4.60 40.33 -16.47
C VAL A 187 4.47 41.32 -17.62
N ASN A 188 3.46 42.19 -17.55
CA ASN A 188 3.16 43.19 -18.53
C ASN A 188 3.67 44.57 -18.02
N ILE A 189 4.62 45.16 -18.76
CA ILE A 189 5.08 46.54 -18.49
C ILE A 189 4.31 47.47 -19.42
N THR A 190 3.49 48.33 -18.83
CA THR A 190 2.64 49.30 -19.52
C THR A 190 3.31 50.70 -19.58
N PRO A 191 2.96 51.57 -20.54
CA PRO A 191 3.44 52.94 -20.53
C PRO A 191 3.08 53.67 -19.23
N ASP A 192 3.96 54.59 -18.80
CA ASP A 192 3.67 55.54 -17.75
C ASP A 192 2.66 56.59 -18.31
N VAL A 193 1.54 56.82 -17.62
CA VAL A 193 0.44 57.71 -18.07
C VAL A 193 0.25 58.92 -17.13
#